data_7b53fe641492942faddad222fd248404
#
_entry.id   7b53fe641492942faddad222fd248404
#
_cell.length_a   1.000
_cell.length_b   1.000
_cell.length_c   1.000
_cell.angle_alpha   90.00
_cell.angle_beta   90.00
_cell.angle_gamma   90.00
#
_symmetry.space_group_name_H-M   'P 1'
#
loop_
_entity.id
_entity.type
_entity.pdbx_description
1 polymer ?
#
loop_
_entity_poly.entity_id
_entity_poly.type
_entity_poly.pdbx_seq_one_letter_code
_entity_poly.pdbx_strand_id
1 'polypeptide(L)' 'MDRFVAKLNIEHFQKLLAAETDESERWRLRALLEQEEAKLAAATKQHAKPDRPG' A
#
# COMPACT_ATOMS: atom_id res chain seq x y z
N MET A 1 10.48 -2.15 -6.48
CA MET A 1 9.42 -1.27 -6.00
C MET A 1 9.92 -0.39 -4.87
N ASP A 2 9.65 0.87 -4.96
CA ASP A 2 10.14 1.80 -3.98
C ASP A 2 9.19 1.87 -2.80
N ARG A 3 9.67 1.50 -1.62
CA ARG A 3 8.86 1.51 -0.42
C ARG A 3 8.33 2.90 -0.12
N PHE A 4 9.12 3.89 -0.41
CA PHE A 4 8.75 5.27 -0.12
C PHE A 4 7.52 5.66 -0.93
N VAL A 5 7.50 5.29 -2.19
CA VAL A 5 6.37 5.59 -3.06
C VAL A 5 5.14 4.84 -2.57
N ALA A 6 5.31 3.58 -2.18
CA ALA A 6 4.17 2.81 -1.67
C ALA A 6 3.59 3.45 -0.42
N LYS A 7 4.45 3.95 0.47
CA LYS A 7 3.98 4.59 1.69
C LYS A 7 3.21 5.86 1.37
N LEU A 8 3.68 6.64 0.42
CA LEU A 8 2.99 7.86 0.03
C LEU A 8 1.62 7.53 -0.54
N ASN A 9 1.55 6.48 -1.35
CA ASN A 9 0.28 6.08 -1.92
C ASN A 9 -0.68 5.61 -0.85
N ILE A 10 -0.18 4.88 0.13
CA ILE A 10 -1.02 4.42 1.22
C ILE A 10 -1.60 5.60 1.98
N GLU A 11 -0.79 6.58 2.30
CA GLU A 11 -1.27 7.76 3.00
C GLU A 11 -2.30 8.50 2.17
N HIS A 12 -2.04 8.60 0.89
CA HIS A 12 -2.95 9.31 -0.01
C HIS A 12 -4.31 8.60 -0.04
N PHE A 13 -4.30 7.28 -0.19
CA PHE A 13 -5.55 6.53 -0.24
C PHE A 13 -6.28 6.58 1.08
N GLN A 14 -5.56 6.58 2.20
CA GLN A 14 -6.19 6.67 3.49
C GLN A 14 -6.93 8.00 3.65
N LYS A 15 -6.32 9.08 3.17
CA LYS A 15 -6.95 10.38 3.23
C LYS A 15 -8.19 10.43 2.35
N LEU A 16 -8.09 9.87 1.16
CA LEU A 16 -9.23 9.84 0.27
C LEU A 16 -10.36 9.02 0.87
N LEU A 17 -10.02 7.90 1.48
CA LEU A 17 -11.02 7.04 2.07
C LEU A 17 -11.72 7.73 3.23
N ALA A 18 -10.98 8.49 4.02
CA ALA A 18 -11.55 9.20 5.14
C ALA A 18 -12.54 10.27 4.70
N ALA A 19 -12.30 10.84 3.53
CA ALA A 19 -13.16 11.90 3.02
C ALA A 19 -14.28 11.38 2.14
N GLU A 20 -14.16 10.16 1.65
CA GLU A 20 -15.15 9.64 0.72
C GLU A 20 -16.39 9.13 1.42
N THR A 21 -17.56 9.52 0.94
CA THR A 21 -18.80 9.09 1.53
C THR A 21 -19.53 8.07 0.66
N ASP A 22 -19.15 7.97 -0.61
CA ASP A 22 -19.81 7.02 -1.50
C ASP A 22 -19.28 5.63 -1.25
N GLU A 23 -20.18 4.70 -0.95
CA GLU A 23 -19.81 3.32 -0.64
C GLU A 23 -19.00 2.65 -1.73
N SER A 24 -19.41 2.84 -2.97
CA SER A 24 -18.71 2.22 -4.09
C SER A 24 -17.28 2.72 -4.19
N GLU A 25 -17.10 4.02 -4.00
CA GLU A 25 -15.77 4.59 -4.07
C GLU A 25 -14.94 4.15 -2.88
N ARG A 26 -15.56 4.01 -1.71
CA ARG A 26 -14.83 3.54 -0.54
C ARG A 26 -14.32 2.13 -0.78
N TRP A 27 -15.14 1.30 -1.42
CA TRP A 27 -14.75 -0.06 -1.72
C TRP A 27 -13.54 -0.08 -2.64
N ARG A 28 -13.58 0.76 -3.67
CA ARG A 28 -12.50 0.84 -4.63
C ARG A 28 -11.22 1.33 -3.95
N LEU A 29 -11.34 2.38 -3.14
CA LEU A 29 -10.18 2.93 -2.45
C LEU A 29 -9.58 1.90 -1.49
N ARG A 30 -10.44 1.14 -0.82
CA ARG A 30 -9.95 0.13 0.10
C ARG A 30 -9.18 -0.96 -0.65
N ALA A 31 -9.66 -1.35 -1.81
CA ALA A 31 -8.97 -2.35 -2.60
C ALA A 31 -7.61 -1.84 -3.05
N LEU A 32 -7.55 -0.59 -3.48
CA LEU A 32 -6.29 0.00 -3.91
C LEU A 32 -5.33 0.12 -2.73
N LEU A 33 -5.86 0.47 -1.57
CA LEU A 33 -5.04 0.60 -0.38
C LEU A 33 -4.43 -0.75 -0.02
N GLU A 34 -5.22 -1.81 -0.07
CA GLU A 34 -4.73 -3.14 0.23
C GLU A 34 -3.64 -3.57 -0.74
N GLN A 35 -3.79 -3.20 -2.00
CA GLN A 35 -2.77 -3.52 -2.99
C GLN A 35 -1.46 -2.83 -2.67
N GLU A 36 -1.53 -1.57 -2.28
CA GLU A 36 -0.32 -0.84 -1.96
C GLU A 36 0.32 -1.37 -0.69
N GLU A 37 -0.48 -1.76 0.27
CA GLU A 37 0.03 -2.34 1.50
C GLU A 37 0.72 -3.67 1.22
N ALA A 38 0.17 -4.45 0.31
CA ALA A 38 0.78 -5.71 -0.06
C ALA A 38 2.10 -5.49 -0.77
N LYS A 39 2.17 -4.48 -1.62
CA LYS A 39 3.41 -4.16 -2.30
C LYS A 39 4.48 -3.71 -1.30
N LEU A 40 4.07 -2.90 -0.33
CA LEU A 40 5.00 -2.44 0.67
C LEU A 40 5.51 -3.60 1.51
N ALA A 41 4.63 -4.50 1.88
CA ALA A 41 5.02 -5.65 2.67
C ALA A 41 5.98 -6.54 1.90
N ALA A 42 5.73 -6.72 0.61
CA ALA A 42 6.60 -7.54 -0.21
C ALA A 42 7.98 -6.89 -0.35
N ALA A 43 8.02 -5.60 -0.54
CA ALA A 43 9.28 -4.90 -0.66
C ALA A 43 10.07 -4.97 0.64
N THR A 44 9.38 -4.82 1.76
CA THR A 44 10.03 -4.89 3.05
C THR A 44 10.58 -6.30 3.29
N LYS A 45 9.81 -7.30 2.90
CA LYS A 45 10.22 -8.65 3.08
C LYS A 45 11.46 -8.95 2.28
N GLN A 46 11.50 -8.51 1.05
CA GLN A 46 12.66 -8.72 0.22
C GLN A 46 13.87 -8.06 0.82
N HIS A 47 13.66 -6.92 1.42
CA HIS A 47 14.76 -6.21 2.01
C HIS A 47 15.23 -6.95 3.24
N ALA A 48 14.32 -7.52 3.96
CA ALA A 48 14.66 -8.19 5.18
C ALA A 48 15.33 -9.51 4.98
N LYS A 49 15.34 -10.04 3.78
CA LYS A 49 15.97 -11.29 3.59
C LYS A 49 17.16 -11.14 2.79
N PRO A 50 17.98 -10.36 3.10
CA PRO A 50 19.13 -10.12 2.32
C PRO A 50 20.00 -11.29 2.42
N ASP A 51 19.83 -11.95 3.37
CA ASP A 51 20.65 -13.04 3.59
C ASP A 51 20.51 -14.01 2.57
N ARG A 52 19.65 -13.98 1.79
CA ARG A 52 19.51 -14.87 0.93
C ARG A 52 20.70 -15.13 0.49
N PRO A 53 21.18 -16.04 0.81
CA PRO A 53 22.46 -16.48 0.43
C PRO A 53 22.55 -16.31 -0.97
N GLY A 54 21.85 -16.17 -1.47
CA GLY A 54 22.14 -16.07 -2.85
C GLY A 54 21.60 -15.55 -3.31
#